data_192254e4ae2156abee8cc208194014dd
#
_entry.id   192254e4ae2156abee8cc208194014dd
#
_cell.length_a   1.000
_cell.length_b   1.000
_cell.length_c   1.000
_cell.angle_alpha   90.00
_cell.angle_beta   90.00
_cell.angle_gamma   90.00
#
_symmetry.space_group_name_H-M   'P 1'
#
loop_
_entity.id
_entity.type
_entity.pdbx_description
1 polymer ?
#
loop_
_entity_poly.entity_id
_entity_poly.type
_entity_poly.pdbx_seq_one_letter_code
_entity_poly.pdbx_strand_id
1 'polypeptide(L)'
;MLDATAHFDALRDRLPGDAEMSGYRAEALAYAEQAGVPTRRHENWHYTDLSRLLKNAATGTHDATGFDASSLDPLTLEFTDGVLASDLTELPAAVHLQSYEQAVASGAYMPDLVSDAETGSSTDAMTAFNFALAQDGVVMRVIGTPAQPVELLMRGDASAHIRHNVHVTEGALTLIENAQAGGYTNAVMDIDVAAGAHVSLIRLQTAGDHIGLTRVNLAEGASFCAVTFVLGGRLARHETRVRLQGEAAEADVHGAMFGH
;
A
#
# COMPACT_ATOMS: atom_id res chain seq x y z
N MET A 1 0.13 -21.39 -8.67
CA MET A 1 1.39 -20.70 -8.29
C MET A 1 1.40 -19.45 -9.12
N LEU A 2 1.40 -18.26 -8.52
CA LEU A 2 1.75 -17.05 -9.28
C LEU A 2 3.14 -17.35 -9.85
N ASP A 3 3.23 -17.49 -11.15
CA ASP A 3 4.51 -17.50 -11.84
C ASP A 3 4.95 -16.04 -11.89
N ALA A 4 5.68 -15.64 -10.86
CA ALA A 4 6.08 -14.24 -10.67
C ALA A 4 6.98 -13.77 -11.80
N THR A 5 7.82 -14.67 -12.35
CA THR A 5 8.67 -14.39 -13.51
C THR A 5 7.81 -14.12 -14.74
N ALA A 6 6.86 -15.00 -15.04
CA ALA A 6 5.96 -14.81 -16.17
C ALA A 6 5.11 -13.55 -16.02
N HIS A 7 4.69 -13.22 -14.79
CA HIS A 7 3.94 -12.00 -14.52
C HIS A 7 4.81 -10.75 -14.68
N PHE A 8 6.05 -10.79 -14.18
CA PHE A 8 7.02 -9.71 -14.37
C PHE A 8 7.35 -9.48 -15.85
N ASP A 9 7.61 -10.55 -16.60
CA ASP A 9 7.90 -10.45 -18.04
C ASP A 9 6.73 -9.88 -18.83
N ALA A 10 5.48 -10.19 -18.43
CA ALA A 10 4.28 -9.63 -19.05
C ALA A 10 4.08 -8.13 -18.73
N LEU A 11 4.59 -7.65 -17.61
CA LEU A 11 4.45 -6.27 -17.17
C LEU A 11 5.69 -5.41 -17.42
N ARG A 12 6.86 -6.02 -17.66
CA ARG A 12 8.18 -5.35 -17.73
C ARG A 12 8.16 -4.03 -18.50
N ASP A 13 7.59 -4.04 -19.70
CA ASP A 13 7.57 -2.86 -20.58
C ASP A 13 6.56 -1.78 -20.15
N ARG A 14 5.77 -2.08 -19.12
CA ARG A 14 4.76 -1.19 -18.55
C ARG A 14 5.13 -0.70 -17.16
N LEU A 15 6.16 -1.29 -16.53
CA LEU A 15 6.60 -0.90 -15.20
C LEU A 15 7.34 0.43 -15.27
N PRO A 16 7.06 1.37 -14.36
CA PRO A 16 7.69 2.68 -14.38
C PRO A 16 9.18 2.61 -14.00
N GLY A 17 9.95 3.54 -14.55
CA GLY A 17 11.36 3.72 -14.26
C GLY A 17 12.24 3.53 -15.48
N ASP A 18 13.53 3.81 -15.30
CA ASP A 18 14.57 3.66 -16.29
C ASP A 18 15.25 2.27 -16.23
N ALA A 19 16.38 2.12 -16.92
CA ALA A 19 17.14 0.88 -16.94
C ALA A 19 17.73 0.52 -15.57
N GLU A 20 18.09 1.51 -14.74
CA GLU A 20 18.60 1.30 -13.40
C GLU A 20 17.47 0.76 -12.48
N MET A 21 16.31 1.38 -12.52
CA MET A 21 15.12 0.89 -11.81
C MET A 21 14.75 -0.52 -12.25
N SER A 22 14.84 -0.83 -13.55
CA SER A 22 14.58 -2.18 -14.06
C SER A 22 15.56 -3.21 -13.46
N GLY A 23 16.80 -2.82 -13.24
CA GLY A 23 17.80 -3.63 -12.52
C GLY A 23 17.39 -3.92 -11.09
N TYR A 24 17.02 -2.89 -10.32
CA TYR A 24 16.56 -3.06 -8.94
C TYR A 24 15.29 -3.91 -8.84
N ARG A 25 14.36 -3.76 -9.78
CA ARG A 25 13.16 -4.61 -9.85
C ARG A 25 13.50 -6.07 -10.09
N ALA A 26 14.46 -6.35 -10.99
CA ALA A 26 14.90 -7.71 -11.27
C ALA A 26 15.60 -8.36 -10.05
N GLU A 27 16.41 -7.59 -9.31
CA GLU A 27 17.02 -8.06 -8.06
C GLU A 27 15.97 -8.35 -6.99
N ALA A 28 14.97 -7.49 -6.84
CA ALA A 28 13.87 -7.69 -5.91
C ALA A 28 13.04 -8.94 -6.26
N LEU A 29 12.78 -9.18 -7.55
CA LEU A 29 12.11 -10.38 -8.02
C LEU A 29 12.92 -11.63 -7.68
N ALA A 30 14.20 -11.63 -7.99
CA ALA A 30 15.10 -12.76 -7.70
C ALA A 30 15.14 -13.07 -6.19
N TYR A 31 15.18 -12.04 -5.35
CA TYR A 31 15.09 -12.21 -3.90
C TYR A 31 13.75 -12.84 -3.49
N ALA A 32 12.64 -12.31 -4.01
CA ALA A 32 11.31 -12.82 -3.69
C ALA A 32 11.12 -14.29 -4.12
N GLU A 33 11.65 -14.66 -5.27
CA GLU A 33 11.63 -16.04 -5.78
C GLU A 33 12.48 -16.98 -4.91
N GLN A 34 13.66 -16.52 -4.49
CA GLN A 34 14.53 -17.29 -3.60
C GLN A 34 13.89 -17.47 -2.21
N ALA A 35 13.29 -16.43 -1.66
CA ALA A 35 12.59 -16.49 -0.38
C ALA A 35 11.30 -17.33 -0.46
N GLY A 36 10.68 -17.38 -1.65
CA GLY A 36 9.45 -18.10 -1.91
C GLY A 36 8.22 -17.45 -1.29
N VAL A 37 7.06 -17.94 -1.70
CA VAL A 37 5.78 -17.47 -1.15
C VAL A 37 5.69 -17.82 0.33
N PRO A 38 5.36 -16.87 1.21
CA PRO A 38 5.28 -17.12 2.64
C PRO A 38 4.32 -18.25 3.03
N THR A 39 4.77 -19.07 3.94
CA THR A 39 4.02 -20.19 4.52
C THR A 39 3.99 -20.05 6.03
N ARG A 40 3.20 -20.86 6.72
CA ARG A 40 3.15 -20.91 8.19
C ARG A 40 4.49 -21.20 8.88
N ARG A 41 5.53 -21.57 8.14
CA ARG A 41 6.88 -21.76 8.68
C ARG A 41 7.63 -20.46 8.90
N HIS A 42 7.21 -19.38 8.26
CA HIS A 42 7.76 -18.05 8.47
C HIS A 42 7.07 -17.41 9.67
N GLU A 43 7.82 -16.92 10.63
CA GLU A 43 7.32 -16.41 11.90
C GLU A 43 6.23 -15.34 11.71
N ASN A 44 6.46 -14.36 10.86
CA ASN A 44 5.51 -13.29 10.56
C ASN A 44 4.27 -13.77 9.78
N TRP A 45 4.25 -15.03 9.31
CA TRP A 45 3.19 -15.62 8.51
C TRP A 45 2.55 -16.86 9.16
N HIS A 46 2.80 -17.08 10.45
CA HIS A 46 2.37 -18.29 11.16
C HIS A 46 0.87 -18.60 11.01
N TYR A 47 0.04 -17.58 10.92
CA TYR A 47 -1.41 -17.73 10.76
C TYR A 47 -1.89 -17.63 9.31
N THR A 48 -1.01 -17.37 8.34
CA THR A 48 -1.39 -17.14 6.94
C THR A 48 -0.52 -17.97 6.00
N ASP A 49 -1.10 -18.97 5.34
CA ASP A 49 -0.42 -19.77 4.33
C ASP A 49 -0.78 -19.28 2.92
N LEU A 50 0.02 -18.37 2.38
CA LEU A 50 -0.21 -17.82 1.05
C LEU A 50 -0.04 -18.85 -0.05
N SER A 51 0.83 -19.83 0.11
CA SER A 51 1.05 -20.86 -0.92
C SER A 51 -0.21 -21.67 -1.22
N ARG A 52 -1.06 -21.84 -0.20
CA ARG A 52 -2.36 -22.53 -0.31
C ARG A 52 -3.46 -21.59 -0.81
N LEU A 53 -3.47 -20.35 -0.33
CA LEU A 53 -4.49 -19.36 -0.68
C LEU A 53 -4.38 -18.93 -2.14
N LEU A 54 -3.16 -18.67 -2.62
CA LEU A 54 -2.91 -18.24 -4.01
C LEU A 54 -3.13 -19.37 -5.03
N LYS A 55 -3.00 -20.66 -4.63
CA LYS A 55 -3.35 -21.79 -5.51
C LYS A 55 -4.85 -21.88 -5.79
N ASN A 56 -5.67 -21.41 -4.87
CA ASN A 56 -7.13 -21.44 -4.94
C ASN A 56 -7.70 -20.08 -5.33
N ALA A 57 -6.88 -19.21 -5.93
CA ALA A 57 -7.33 -17.94 -6.48
C ALA A 57 -8.33 -18.19 -7.61
N ALA A 58 -9.56 -18.52 -7.25
CA ALA A 58 -10.66 -18.46 -8.18
C ALA A 58 -10.98 -16.98 -8.40
N THR A 59 -11.13 -16.60 -9.65
CA THR A 59 -11.80 -15.36 -10.05
C THR A 59 -13.23 -15.42 -9.55
N GLY A 60 -13.44 -15.11 -8.29
CA GLY A 60 -14.74 -15.02 -7.67
C GLY A 60 -15.05 -13.54 -7.50
N THR A 61 -16.01 -13.04 -8.25
CA THR A 61 -16.71 -11.80 -7.92
C THR A 61 -17.35 -12.00 -6.55
N HIS A 62 -16.70 -11.53 -5.50
CA HIS A 62 -17.36 -11.37 -4.21
C HIS A 62 -18.12 -10.05 -4.28
N ASP A 63 -19.44 -10.12 -4.08
CA ASP A 63 -20.25 -8.92 -3.96
C ASP A 63 -19.67 -8.02 -2.87
N ALA A 64 -18.97 -6.98 -3.31
CA ALA A 64 -18.53 -5.93 -2.43
C ALA A 64 -19.81 -5.28 -1.87
N THR A 65 -20.13 -5.52 -0.61
CA THR A 65 -21.09 -4.66 0.09
C THR A 65 -20.41 -3.30 0.19
N GLY A 66 -20.74 -2.43 -0.78
CA GLY A 66 -20.04 -1.18 -0.94
C GLY A 66 -20.10 -0.35 0.33
N PHE A 67 -18.98 -0.19 1.00
CA PHE A 67 -18.83 0.95 1.91
C PHE A 67 -18.57 2.16 1.04
N ASP A 68 -19.45 3.14 1.15
CA ASP A 68 -19.35 4.39 0.43
C ASP A 68 -18.82 5.47 1.36
N ALA A 69 -17.60 5.93 1.11
CA ALA A 69 -17.01 7.05 1.84
C ALA A 69 -17.54 8.42 1.38
N SER A 70 -18.47 8.46 0.41
CA SER A 70 -18.97 9.71 -0.19
C SER A 70 -19.57 10.69 0.83
N SER A 71 -20.12 10.18 1.93
CA SER A 71 -20.65 11.02 3.02
C SER A 71 -19.58 11.89 3.71
N LEU A 72 -18.29 11.56 3.53
CA LEU A 72 -17.16 12.32 4.04
C LEU A 72 -16.63 13.32 3.01
N ASP A 73 -17.19 13.35 1.81
CA ASP A 73 -16.77 14.19 0.67
C ASP A 73 -15.26 14.14 0.42
N PRO A 74 -14.66 12.94 0.26
CA PRO A 74 -13.22 12.81 0.15
C PRO A 74 -12.70 13.26 -1.23
N LEU A 75 -11.43 13.69 -1.28
CA LEU A 75 -10.66 13.69 -2.52
C LEU A 75 -10.37 12.24 -2.88
N THR A 76 -11.11 11.67 -3.83
CA THR A 76 -10.94 10.26 -4.22
C THR A 76 -9.93 10.11 -5.34
N LEU A 77 -8.91 9.28 -5.08
CA LEU A 77 -7.91 8.82 -6.04
C LEU A 77 -8.22 7.35 -6.37
N GLU A 78 -8.85 7.12 -7.51
CA GLU A 78 -9.27 5.78 -7.93
C GLU A 78 -8.15 5.05 -8.67
N PHE A 79 -7.88 3.82 -8.26
CA PHE A 79 -6.99 2.87 -8.91
C PHE A 79 -7.81 1.73 -9.49
N THR A 80 -7.76 1.56 -10.79
CA THR A 80 -8.39 0.44 -11.49
C THR A 80 -7.31 -0.54 -11.93
N ASP A 81 -7.40 -1.79 -11.46
CA ASP A 81 -6.41 -2.84 -11.75
C ASP A 81 -4.95 -2.41 -11.47
N GLY A 82 -4.76 -1.62 -10.41
CA GLY A 82 -3.45 -1.15 -9.96
C GLY A 82 -2.91 0.11 -10.65
N VAL A 83 -3.68 0.74 -11.52
CA VAL A 83 -3.29 1.97 -12.24
C VAL A 83 -4.20 3.13 -11.82
N LEU A 84 -3.61 4.29 -11.55
CA LEU A 84 -4.34 5.50 -11.18
C LEU A 84 -5.19 5.99 -12.35
N ALA A 85 -6.50 6.04 -12.14
CA ALA A 85 -7.50 6.48 -13.13
C ALA A 85 -7.95 7.93 -12.92
N SER A 86 -7.71 8.50 -11.72
CA SER A 86 -8.15 9.86 -11.40
C SER A 86 -7.30 10.93 -12.06
N ASP A 87 -7.94 12.04 -12.43
CA ASP A 87 -7.25 13.25 -12.86
C ASP A 87 -6.65 14.00 -11.65
N LEU A 88 -5.40 14.42 -11.77
CA LEU A 88 -4.67 15.13 -10.72
C LEU A 88 -4.59 16.65 -10.94
N THR A 89 -5.41 17.21 -11.82
CA THR A 89 -5.34 18.64 -12.17
C THR A 89 -5.93 19.58 -11.11
N GLU A 90 -6.89 19.07 -10.31
CA GLU A 90 -7.57 19.87 -9.29
C GLU A 90 -7.32 19.29 -7.90
N LEU A 91 -6.18 19.65 -7.31
CA LEU A 91 -5.81 19.22 -5.95
C LEU A 91 -6.00 20.36 -4.94
N PRO A 92 -6.41 20.07 -3.68
CA PRO A 92 -6.40 21.04 -2.60
C PRO A 92 -5.00 21.62 -2.41
N ALA A 93 -4.91 22.90 -2.06
CA ALA A 93 -3.62 23.61 -1.92
C ALA A 93 -2.65 22.94 -0.92
N ALA A 94 -3.17 22.22 0.07
CA ALA A 94 -2.38 21.47 1.05
C ALA A 94 -1.85 20.14 0.52
N VAL A 95 -2.28 19.65 -0.66
CA VAL A 95 -1.94 18.34 -1.21
C VAL A 95 -1.12 18.50 -2.49
N HIS A 96 0.12 18.06 -2.45
CA HIS A 96 1.01 17.97 -3.62
C HIS A 96 1.21 16.50 -3.95
N LEU A 97 0.84 16.10 -5.17
CA LEU A 97 0.74 14.71 -5.54
C LEU A 97 1.23 14.49 -6.98
N GLN A 98 1.91 13.36 -7.17
CA GLN A 98 2.20 12.76 -8.47
C GLN A 98 1.77 11.30 -8.44
N SER A 99 1.46 10.71 -9.60
CA SER A 99 1.38 9.26 -9.66
C SER A 99 2.76 8.65 -9.35
N TYR A 100 2.77 7.44 -8.80
CA TYR A 100 4.02 6.72 -8.56
C TYR A 100 4.77 6.50 -9.88
N GLU A 101 4.04 6.19 -10.97
CA GLU A 101 4.61 6.06 -12.30
C GLU A 101 5.39 7.33 -12.71
N GLN A 102 4.74 8.50 -12.63
CA GLN A 102 5.36 9.78 -12.99
C GLN A 102 6.55 10.12 -12.10
N ALA A 103 6.43 9.91 -10.80
CA ALA A 103 7.49 10.23 -9.84
C ALA A 103 8.73 9.36 -10.04
N VAL A 104 8.56 8.07 -10.31
CA VAL A 104 9.68 7.15 -10.59
C VAL A 104 10.28 7.45 -11.97
N ALA A 105 9.47 7.65 -13.00
CA ALA A 105 9.94 7.95 -14.36
C ALA A 105 10.74 9.26 -14.43
N SER A 106 10.37 10.26 -13.63
CA SER A 106 11.08 11.55 -13.56
C SER A 106 12.31 11.54 -12.62
N GLY A 107 12.53 10.46 -11.86
CA GLY A 107 13.55 10.40 -10.82
C GLY A 107 13.23 11.23 -9.58
N ALA A 108 12.00 11.75 -9.46
CA ALA A 108 11.56 12.51 -8.28
C ALA A 108 11.37 11.64 -7.04
N TYR A 109 11.20 10.34 -7.24
CA TYR A 109 11.08 9.36 -6.18
C TYR A 109 11.80 8.06 -6.53
N MET A 110 12.62 7.57 -5.61
CA MET A 110 13.25 6.27 -5.67
C MET A 110 12.68 5.41 -4.53
N PRO A 111 11.91 4.38 -4.82
CA PRO A 111 11.35 3.52 -3.78
C PRO A 111 12.48 2.75 -3.07
N ASP A 112 12.39 2.66 -1.75
CA ASP A 112 13.37 1.98 -0.91
C ASP A 112 12.93 0.54 -0.63
N LEU A 113 13.83 -0.41 -0.94
CA LEU A 113 13.70 -1.83 -0.61
C LEU A 113 14.34 -2.14 0.75
N VAL A 114 15.28 -1.30 1.16
CA VAL A 114 16.24 -1.61 2.23
C VAL A 114 15.80 -1.09 3.59
N SER A 115 14.73 -0.25 3.66
CA SER A 115 14.30 0.38 4.92
C SER A 115 13.98 -0.61 6.06
N ASP A 116 13.76 -1.88 5.74
CA ASP A 116 13.55 -2.93 6.74
C ASP A 116 14.84 -3.53 7.28
N ALA A 117 15.98 -3.37 6.60
CA ALA A 117 17.26 -3.93 7.05
C ALA A 117 17.77 -3.26 8.33
N GLU A 118 17.49 -1.97 8.51
CA GLU A 118 17.88 -1.22 9.72
C GLU A 118 17.05 -1.61 10.96
N THR A 119 15.88 -2.19 10.78
CA THR A 119 15.01 -2.64 11.88
C THR A 119 15.28 -4.07 12.33
N GLY A 120 16.22 -4.78 11.67
CA GLY A 120 16.47 -6.20 11.91
C GLY A 120 15.34 -7.11 11.39
N SER A 121 14.34 -6.54 10.73
CA SER A 121 13.30 -7.29 10.02
C SER A 121 13.79 -7.51 8.58
N SER A 122 13.92 -8.75 8.16
CA SER A 122 14.21 -9.06 6.76
C SER A 122 13.05 -8.61 5.89
N THR A 123 13.34 -7.95 4.76
CA THR A 123 12.35 -7.70 3.71
C THR A 123 11.66 -9.02 3.38
N ASP A 124 10.35 -9.10 3.60
CA ASP A 124 9.64 -10.31 3.25
C ASP A 124 9.42 -10.42 1.74
N ALA A 125 9.19 -11.65 1.26
CA ALA A 125 9.00 -11.91 -0.15
C ALA A 125 7.87 -11.07 -0.77
N MET A 126 6.81 -10.77 -0.01
CA MET A 126 5.66 -10.02 -0.52
C MET A 126 5.97 -8.54 -0.72
N THR A 127 6.82 -7.96 0.13
CA THR A 127 7.34 -6.59 -0.05
C THR A 127 8.25 -6.51 -1.27
N ALA A 128 9.10 -7.52 -1.48
CA ALA A 128 9.96 -7.61 -2.64
C ALA A 128 9.15 -7.82 -3.94
N PHE A 129 8.12 -8.67 -3.93
CA PHE A 129 7.18 -8.79 -5.04
C PHE A 129 6.46 -7.47 -5.34
N ASN A 130 6.03 -6.74 -4.31
CA ASN A 130 5.43 -5.43 -4.50
C ASN A 130 6.41 -4.50 -5.21
N PHE A 131 7.65 -4.40 -4.73
CA PHE A 131 8.65 -3.54 -5.36
C PHE A 131 8.91 -3.92 -6.82
N ALA A 132 9.07 -5.21 -7.10
CA ALA A 132 9.34 -5.69 -8.45
C ALA A 132 8.19 -5.39 -9.42
N LEU A 133 6.93 -5.46 -8.96
CA LEU A 133 5.73 -5.47 -9.78
C LEU A 133 4.86 -4.22 -9.62
N ALA A 134 5.23 -3.25 -8.76
CA ALA A 134 4.43 -2.05 -8.55
C ALA A 134 4.26 -1.26 -9.85
N GLN A 135 3.01 -1.18 -10.29
CA GLN A 135 2.61 -0.53 -11.53
C GLN A 135 2.41 0.97 -11.31
N ASP A 136 1.69 1.32 -10.22
CA ASP A 136 1.37 2.70 -9.90
C ASP A 136 1.08 2.87 -8.39
N GLY A 137 0.63 4.04 -8.01
CA GLY A 137 0.33 4.47 -6.66
C GLY A 137 0.35 5.99 -6.58
N VAL A 138 0.64 6.52 -5.39
CA VAL A 138 0.84 7.96 -5.21
C VAL A 138 2.14 8.27 -4.48
N VAL A 139 2.78 9.35 -4.90
CA VAL A 139 3.82 10.05 -4.15
C VAL A 139 3.22 11.39 -3.72
N MET A 140 2.87 11.49 -2.44
CA MET A 140 2.07 12.59 -1.88
C MET A 140 2.86 13.33 -0.80
N ARG A 141 2.81 14.64 -0.87
CA ARG A 141 3.29 15.53 0.20
C ARG A 141 2.14 16.40 0.68
N VAL A 142 1.92 16.44 1.98
CA VAL A 142 0.89 17.27 2.62
C VAL A 142 1.56 18.38 3.44
N ILE A 143 1.13 19.62 3.21
CA ILE A 143 1.59 20.84 3.90
C ILE A 143 0.35 21.56 4.43
N GLY A 144 0.11 21.45 5.73
CA GLY A 144 -1.12 21.95 6.36
C GLY A 144 -2.16 20.83 6.51
N THR A 145 -3.42 21.22 6.64
CA THR A 145 -4.54 20.28 6.87
C THR A 145 -5.54 20.43 5.72
N PRO A 146 -5.65 19.43 4.82
CA PRO A 146 -6.69 19.42 3.80
C PRO A 146 -8.08 19.46 4.47
N ALA A 147 -9.03 20.18 3.86
CA ALA A 147 -10.40 20.27 4.35
C ALA A 147 -11.16 18.97 4.25
N GLN A 148 -10.75 18.11 3.32
CA GLN A 148 -11.38 16.83 3.00
C GLN A 148 -10.38 15.70 3.26
N PRO A 149 -10.84 14.50 3.66
CA PRO A 149 -10.02 13.28 3.63
C PRO A 149 -9.50 13.02 2.21
N VAL A 150 -8.37 12.32 2.11
CA VAL A 150 -7.91 11.74 0.84
C VAL A 150 -8.25 10.26 0.83
N GLU A 151 -8.97 9.81 -0.19
CA GLU A 151 -9.31 8.41 -0.37
C GLU A 151 -8.48 7.77 -1.48
N LEU A 152 -7.84 6.65 -1.18
CA LEU A 152 -7.19 5.75 -2.12
C LEU A 152 -8.16 4.58 -2.37
N LEU A 153 -8.93 4.67 -3.45
CA LEU A 153 -9.97 3.70 -3.79
C LEU A 153 -9.43 2.68 -4.78
N MET A 154 -9.32 1.42 -4.37
CA MET A 154 -8.84 0.32 -5.21
C MET A 154 -10.01 -0.49 -5.77
N ARG A 155 -10.08 -0.60 -7.09
CA ARG A 155 -11.10 -1.34 -7.85
C ARG A 155 -10.49 -2.25 -8.90
N GLY A 156 -11.34 -3.05 -9.52
CA GLY A 156 -10.99 -3.98 -10.59
C GLY A 156 -10.87 -5.42 -10.11
N ASP A 157 -10.63 -6.33 -11.06
CA ASP A 157 -10.60 -7.77 -10.81
C ASP A 157 -9.24 -8.40 -11.15
N ALA A 158 -8.33 -7.64 -11.75
CA ALA A 158 -6.99 -8.10 -12.03
C ALA A 158 -6.10 -8.10 -10.77
N SER A 159 -4.99 -8.83 -10.85
CA SER A 159 -3.94 -8.75 -9.82
C SER A 159 -3.23 -7.40 -9.91
N ALA A 160 -3.15 -6.70 -8.79
CA ALA A 160 -2.55 -5.38 -8.69
C ALA A 160 -1.42 -5.33 -7.65
N HIS A 161 -0.35 -4.59 -7.98
CA HIS A 161 0.72 -4.23 -7.07
C HIS A 161 0.80 -2.71 -7.01
N ILE A 162 0.48 -2.15 -5.84
CA ILE A 162 0.34 -0.70 -5.67
C ILE A 162 1.34 -0.24 -4.60
N ARG A 163 2.00 0.89 -4.84
CA ARG A 163 2.94 1.45 -3.87
C ARG A 163 2.68 2.93 -3.64
N HIS A 164 2.45 3.30 -2.38
CA HIS A 164 2.22 4.67 -1.97
C HIS A 164 3.39 5.18 -1.12
N ASN A 165 3.71 6.46 -1.30
CA ASN A 165 4.58 7.21 -0.40
C ASN A 165 3.87 8.48 0.02
N VAL A 166 3.72 8.69 1.32
CA VAL A 166 2.99 9.81 1.91
C VAL A 166 3.88 10.52 2.90
N HIS A 167 4.13 11.80 2.68
CA HIS A 167 4.91 12.63 3.57
C HIS A 167 4.06 13.80 4.09
N VAL A 168 3.72 13.79 5.38
CA VAL A 168 3.01 14.89 6.04
C VAL A 168 4.03 15.75 6.76
N THR A 169 4.31 16.92 6.17
CA THR A 169 5.34 17.83 6.68
C THR A 169 4.81 18.82 7.71
N GLU A 170 3.51 19.07 7.70
CA GLU A 170 2.85 20.01 8.61
C GLU A 170 1.35 19.71 8.69
N GLY A 171 0.72 19.95 9.85
CA GLY A 171 -0.71 19.82 10.03
C GLY A 171 -1.20 18.38 10.19
N ALA A 172 -2.33 18.06 9.57
CA ALA A 172 -2.96 16.76 9.73
C ALA A 172 -3.50 16.22 8.41
N LEU A 173 -3.42 14.88 8.23
CA LEU A 173 -4.01 14.17 7.10
C LEU A 173 -4.97 13.10 7.61
N THR A 174 -6.20 13.07 7.08
CA THR A 174 -7.06 11.89 7.14
C THR A 174 -6.95 11.15 5.81
N LEU A 175 -6.44 9.94 5.85
CA LEU A 175 -6.26 9.06 4.69
C LEU A 175 -7.22 7.89 4.80
N ILE A 176 -7.93 7.57 3.72
CA ILE A 176 -8.83 6.43 3.62
C ILE A 176 -8.25 5.46 2.58
N GLU A 177 -7.85 4.28 2.99
CA GLU A 177 -7.48 3.19 2.09
C GLU A 177 -8.70 2.28 1.91
N ASN A 178 -9.32 2.30 0.73
CA ASN A 178 -10.58 1.62 0.46
C ASN A 178 -10.37 0.50 -0.58
N ALA A 179 -10.22 -0.73 -0.09
CA ALA A 179 -9.98 -1.91 -0.90
C ALA A 179 -11.30 -2.58 -1.29
N GLN A 180 -11.80 -2.24 -2.48
CA GLN A 180 -12.99 -2.80 -3.11
C GLN A 180 -12.67 -3.69 -4.31
N ALA A 181 -11.38 -3.85 -4.66
CA ALA A 181 -10.96 -4.71 -5.77
C ALA A 181 -11.34 -6.17 -5.51
N GLY A 182 -11.98 -6.82 -6.48
CA GLY A 182 -12.35 -8.24 -6.42
C GLY A 182 -11.17 -9.19 -6.62
N GLY A 183 -10.10 -8.71 -7.26
CA GLY A 183 -8.87 -9.45 -7.51
C GLY A 183 -7.91 -9.51 -6.32
N TYR A 184 -6.68 -9.92 -6.62
CA TYR A 184 -5.58 -9.91 -5.65
C TYR A 184 -4.88 -8.54 -5.64
N THR A 185 -4.74 -7.95 -4.47
CA THR A 185 -4.00 -6.70 -4.30
C THR A 185 -2.86 -6.88 -3.30
N ASN A 186 -1.65 -6.49 -3.71
CA ASN A 186 -0.50 -6.34 -2.83
C ASN A 186 -0.16 -4.85 -2.76
N ALA A 187 -0.43 -4.22 -1.62
CA ALA A 187 -0.22 -2.79 -1.41
C ALA A 187 0.89 -2.53 -0.39
N VAL A 188 1.79 -1.61 -0.70
CA VAL A 188 2.79 -1.10 0.26
C VAL A 188 2.60 0.41 0.38
N MET A 189 2.54 0.89 1.62
CA MET A 189 2.38 2.31 1.93
C MET A 189 3.46 2.74 2.92
N ASP A 190 4.26 3.69 2.52
CA ASP A 190 5.27 4.36 3.35
C ASP A 190 4.74 5.72 3.79
N ILE A 191 4.70 5.97 5.10
CA ILE A 191 4.19 7.22 5.68
C ILE A 191 5.27 7.83 6.57
N ASP A 192 5.70 9.04 6.21
CA ASP A 192 6.60 9.85 7.03
C ASP A 192 5.81 11.02 7.63
N VAL A 193 5.81 11.11 8.96
CA VAL A 193 5.10 12.15 9.70
C VAL A 193 6.12 13.04 10.40
N ALA A 194 6.22 14.28 9.92
CA ALA A 194 7.16 15.26 10.46
C ALA A 194 6.79 15.69 11.89
N ALA A 195 7.70 16.41 12.54
CA ALA A 195 7.52 16.83 13.93
C ALA A 195 6.20 17.60 14.14
N GLY A 196 5.43 17.18 15.13
CA GLY A 196 4.13 17.77 15.48
C GLY A 196 3.01 17.57 14.47
N ALA A 197 3.24 16.86 13.37
CA ALA A 197 2.19 16.53 12.40
C ALA A 197 1.38 15.29 12.82
N HIS A 198 0.21 15.11 12.23
CA HIS A 198 -0.72 14.04 12.57
C HIS A 198 -1.23 13.30 11.33
N VAL A 199 -1.37 11.96 11.42
CA VAL A 199 -2.01 11.13 10.39
C VAL A 199 -3.08 10.24 11.02
N SER A 200 -4.28 10.28 10.47
CA SER A 200 -5.35 9.32 10.72
C SER A 200 -5.52 8.44 9.48
N LEU A 201 -5.31 7.13 9.61
CA LEU A 201 -5.53 6.15 8.54
C LEU A 201 -6.77 5.31 8.82
N ILE A 202 -7.75 5.39 7.95
CA ILE A 202 -8.93 4.53 7.95
C ILE A 202 -8.77 3.52 6.83
N ARG A 203 -8.65 2.25 7.17
CA ARG A 203 -8.54 1.17 6.19
C ARG A 203 -9.81 0.37 6.14
N LEU A 204 -10.32 0.16 4.93
CA LEU A 204 -11.55 -0.57 4.65
C LEU A 204 -11.24 -1.66 3.62
N GLN A 205 -11.58 -2.90 3.94
CA GLN A 205 -11.57 -3.98 2.96
C GLN A 205 -12.95 -4.60 2.88
N THR A 206 -13.54 -4.56 1.68
CA THR A 206 -14.90 -5.08 1.43
C THR A 206 -14.91 -6.25 0.47
N ALA A 207 -13.81 -6.49 -0.29
CA ALA A 207 -13.75 -7.54 -1.29
C ALA A 207 -12.33 -8.11 -1.46
N GLY A 208 -12.19 -9.12 -2.31
CA GLY A 208 -10.96 -9.66 -2.86
C GLY A 208 -9.98 -10.30 -1.89
N ASP A 209 -8.76 -10.39 -2.35
CA ASP A 209 -7.60 -10.85 -1.59
C ASP A 209 -6.64 -9.67 -1.41
N HIS A 210 -6.46 -9.20 -0.19
CA HIS A 210 -5.61 -8.04 0.09
C HIS A 210 -4.46 -8.39 1.03
N ILE A 211 -3.25 -8.04 0.60
CA ILE A 211 -2.04 -8.05 1.43
C ILE A 211 -1.51 -6.62 1.46
N GLY A 212 -1.59 -6.00 2.62
CA GLY A 212 -1.14 -4.63 2.85
C GLY A 212 -0.01 -4.55 3.88
N LEU A 213 1.03 -3.79 3.56
CA LEU A 213 2.06 -3.37 4.50
C LEU A 213 2.07 -1.85 4.58
N THR A 214 1.87 -1.31 5.77
CA THR A 214 2.04 0.12 6.05
C THR A 214 3.24 0.30 6.97
N ARG A 215 4.22 1.11 6.55
CA ARG A 215 5.37 1.51 7.35
C ARG A 215 5.23 2.97 7.71
N VAL A 216 5.39 3.30 8.99
CA VAL A 216 5.17 4.65 9.50
C VAL A 216 6.39 5.09 10.29
N ASN A 217 6.95 6.24 9.94
CA ASN A 217 8.01 6.89 10.70
C ASN A 217 7.45 8.15 11.36
N LEU A 218 7.59 8.25 12.69
CA LEU A 218 7.08 9.38 13.47
C LEU A 218 8.22 10.18 14.07
N ALA A 219 8.34 11.45 13.67
CA ALA A 219 9.28 12.39 14.26
C ALA A 219 8.79 12.90 15.64
N GLU A 220 9.50 13.84 16.23
CA GLU A 220 9.20 14.40 17.56
C GLU A 220 7.76 14.97 17.64
N GLY A 221 6.99 14.55 18.65
CA GLY A 221 5.61 14.98 18.86
C GLY A 221 4.64 14.62 17.74
N ALA A 222 5.06 13.80 16.78
CA ALA A 222 4.18 13.33 15.71
C ALA A 222 3.21 12.27 16.23
N SER A 223 2.03 12.16 15.62
CA SER A 223 1.05 11.16 16.00
C SER A 223 0.43 10.44 14.80
N PHE A 224 0.16 9.15 15.00
CA PHE A 224 -0.46 8.28 14.02
C PHE A 224 -1.58 7.48 14.65
N CYS A 225 -2.76 7.52 14.06
CA CYS A 225 -3.88 6.67 14.47
C CYS A 225 -4.36 5.87 13.27
N ALA A 226 -4.45 4.56 13.39
CA ALA A 226 -5.00 3.70 12.35
C ALA A 226 -6.16 2.87 12.85
N VAL A 227 -7.21 2.78 12.03
CA VAL A 227 -8.35 1.88 12.25
C VAL A 227 -8.58 1.06 11.00
N THR A 228 -8.53 -0.27 11.13
CA THR A 228 -8.77 -1.20 10.02
C THR A 228 -10.08 -1.92 10.20
N PHE A 229 -10.95 -1.86 9.18
CA PHE A 229 -12.19 -2.62 9.10
C PHE A 229 -12.10 -3.64 7.97
N VAL A 230 -12.22 -4.93 8.29
CA VAL A 230 -12.36 -6.00 7.32
C VAL A 230 -13.80 -6.45 7.35
N LEU A 231 -14.54 -6.11 6.28
CA LEU A 231 -15.98 -6.34 6.14
C LEU A 231 -16.26 -7.46 5.12
N GLY A 232 -15.26 -7.82 4.33
CA GLY A 232 -15.37 -8.83 3.29
C GLY A 232 -14.02 -9.23 2.72
N GLY A 233 -14.08 -10.07 1.68
CA GLY A 233 -12.87 -10.61 1.05
C GLY A 233 -12.53 -12.01 1.56
N ARG A 234 -11.75 -12.72 0.78
CA ARG A 234 -11.31 -14.08 1.10
C ARG A 234 -10.02 -14.10 1.90
N LEU A 235 -9.14 -13.14 1.64
CA LEU A 235 -7.87 -12.93 2.34
C LEU A 235 -7.77 -11.47 2.76
N ALA A 236 -7.54 -11.25 4.04
CA ALA A 236 -7.19 -9.96 4.59
C ALA A 236 -5.92 -10.11 5.44
N ARG A 237 -4.84 -9.47 5.01
CA ARG A 237 -3.63 -9.32 5.79
C ARG A 237 -3.20 -7.87 5.75
N HIS A 238 -3.34 -7.20 6.88
CA HIS A 238 -2.89 -5.82 7.06
C HIS A 238 -1.82 -5.80 8.15
N GLU A 239 -0.61 -5.45 7.76
CA GLU A 239 0.53 -5.28 8.66
C GLU A 239 0.86 -3.79 8.79
N THR A 240 1.05 -3.32 10.02
CA THR A 240 1.46 -1.95 10.30
C THR A 240 2.73 -1.98 11.14
N ARG A 241 3.80 -1.36 10.63
CA ARG A 241 5.08 -1.21 11.32
C ARG A 241 5.27 0.26 11.64
N VAL A 242 5.39 0.59 12.91
CA VAL A 242 5.57 1.97 13.36
C VAL A 242 6.94 2.13 14.01
N ARG A 243 7.66 3.14 13.56
CA ARG A 243 8.92 3.57 14.15
C ARG A 243 8.73 4.91 14.83
N LEU A 244 8.86 4.93 16.15
CA LEU A 244 8.84 6.13 16.97
C LEU A 244 10.28 6.68 17.01
N GLN A 245 10.59 7.71 16.22
CA GLN A 245 11.95 8.24 16.09
C GLN A 245 12.21 9.46 16.98
N GLY A 246 11.16 10.17 17.41
CA GLY A 246 11.27 11.37 18.24
C GLY A 246 10.63 11.21 19.61
N GLU A 247 10.99 12.12 20.53
CA GLU A 247 10.35 12.20 21.84
C GLU A 247 8.86 12.55 21.67
N ALA A 248 7.99 12.08 22.55
CA ALA A 248 6.54 12.29 22.53
C ALA A 248 5.85 11.87 21.22
N ALA A 249 6.49 11.01 20.40
CA ALA A 249 5.82 10.40 19.27
C ALA A 249 4.82 9.33 19.74
N GLU A 250 3.60 9.35 19.20
CA GLU A 250 2.51 8.48 19.65
C GLU A 250 1.88 7.72 18.47
N ALA A 251 1.51 6.45 18.71
CA ALA A 251 0.82 5.64 17.71
C ALA A 251 -0.27 4.77 18.33
N ASP A 252 -1.46 4.81 17.75
CA ASP A 252 -2.61 3.98 18.09
C ASP A 252 -3.02 3.16 16.88
N VAL A 253 -3.10 1.82 17.01
CA VAL A 253 -3.49 0.93 15.91
C VAL A 253 -4.61 0.01 16.37
N HIS A 254 -5.75 0.10 15.67
CA HIS A 254 -6.97 -0.64 15.97
C HIS A 254 -7.42 -1.46 14.77
N GLY A 255 -8.21 -2.52 15.03
CA GLY A 255 -8.79 -3.32 13.97
C GLY A 255 -10.09 -3.99 14.40
N ALA A 256 -11.02 -4.10 13.47
CA ALA A 256 -12.24 -4.87 13.61
C ALA A 256 -12.44 -5.75 12.37
N MET A 257 -12.62 -7.04 12.59
CA MET A 257 -12.85 -8.02 11.53
C MET A 257 -14.23 -8.62 11.73
N PHE A 258 -15.04 -8.55 10.69
CA PHE A 258 -16.39 -9.10 10.66
C PHE A 258 -16.36 -10.34 9.77
N GLY A 259 -16.31 -11.52 10.40
CA GLY A 259 -16.37 -12.81 9.69
C GLY A 259 -17.81 -13.23 9.42
N HIS A 260 -18.03 -13.86 8.29
CA HIS A 260 -19.27 -14.55 7.96
C HIS A 260 -19.12 -16.05 8.14
#